data_be61afd110354313e9080edeaac634c3
#
_entry.id   be61afd110354313e9080edeaac634c3
#
_cell.length_a   1.000
_cell.length_b   1.000
_cell.length_c   1.000
_cell.angle_alpha   90.00
_cell.angle_beta   90.00
_cell.angle_gamma   90.00
#
_symmetry.space_group_name_H-M   'P 1'
#
loop_
_entity.id
_entity.type
_entity.pdbx_description
1 polymer ?
#
loop_
_entity_poly.entity_id
_entity_poly.type
_entity_poly.pdbx_seq_one_letter_code
_entity_poly.pdbx_strand_id
1 'polypeptide(L)'
;MTSKPAAACIRSLIRFSNVKARFKTAHLSKLYIQSKGQKHNQDYPLPSVLNFKSKIQISSFNERPYIVLNSQANHSSIMIYLHGGAFVEPLQPMHMQFCDRISYLNEISIFVLTYSRLPYSNAHNTLEELKEFMIHIHQTYPSKSIILMGDSAGGWLALSLASILKKELNINVKDLILLSPWCDLSMKNKDLRCEKLDPILSHEGLQTIGEMWNQKEHPSGFNLDTSILQTQRLHIFTGTHEIFLNQAKSLVNLAQSQGISVEYLEAEGMFHDFMFFPFKESNYVLQIIDKIINN
;
A
#
# COMPACT_ATOMS: atom_id res chain seq x y z
N MET A 1 19.58 -20.11 -3.05
CA MET A 1 18.36 -20.94 -3.03
C MET A 1 17.18 -20.01 -2.89
N THR A 2 16.17 -20.12 -3.73
CA THR A 2 14.94 -19.28 -3.72
C THR A 2 13.95 -19.83 -2.68
N SER A 3 13.07 -18.95 -2.13
CA SER A 3 12.00 -19.37 -1.21
C SER A 3 10.77 -19.97 -1.92
N LYS A 4 10.87 -20.28 -3.22
CA LYS A 4 9.74 -20.82 -4.02
C LYS A 4 9.00 -22.00 -3.38
N PRO A 5 9.65 -23.02 -2.80
CA PRO A 5 8.97 -24.12 -2.13
C PRO A 5 8.19 -23.65 -0.89
N ALA A 6 8.77 -22.78 -0.06
CA ALA A 6 8.11 -22.21 1.11
C ALA A 6 6.93 -21.32 0.69
N ALA A 7 7.08 -20.51 -0.35
CA ALA A 7 6.00 -19.70 -0.91
C ALA A 7 4.85 -20.56 -1.45
N ALA A 8 5.15 -21.69 -2.09
CA ALA A 8 4.13 -22.65 -2.54
C ALA A 8 3.36 -23.26 -1.36
N CYS A 9 4.05 -23.61 -0.28
CA CYS A 9 3.43 -24.15 0.94
C CYS A 9 2.51 -23.09 1.59
N ILE A 10 3.00 -21.88 1.82
CA ILE A 10 2.23 -20.79 2.42
C ILE A 10 1.03 -20.42 1.53
N ARG A 11 1.22 -20.34 0.21
CA ARG A 11 0.15 -20.13 -0.75
C ARG A 11 -0.97 -21.18 -0.62
N SER A 12 -0.60 -22.46 -0.43
CA SER A 12 -1.58 -23.53 -0.20
C SER A 12 -2.33 -23.32 1.11
N LEU A 13 -1.66 -22.98 2.20
CA LEU A 13 -2.30 -22.68 3.48
C LEU A 13 -3.27 -21.49 3.38
N ILE A 14 -2.88 -20.41 2.69
CA ILE A 14 -3.78 -19.26 2.46
C ILE A 14 -5.02 -19.68 1.67
N ARG A 15 -4.87 -20.54 0.65
CA ARG A 15 -6.02 -21.09 -0.08
C ARG A 15 -6.97 -21.88 0.81
N PHE A 16 -6.45 -22.65 1.75
CA PHE A 16 -7.27 -23.38 2.73
C PHE A 16 -7.97 -22.45 3.72
N SER A 17 -7.40 -21.28 4.02
CA SER A 17 -8.04 -20.28 4.91
C SER A 17 -9.26 -19.59 4.30
N ASN A 18 -9.52 -19.82 3.03
CA ASN A 18 -10.67 -19.30 2.29
C ASN A 18 -10.79 -17.75 2.23
N VAL A 19 -9.68 -17.04 2.43
CA VAL A 19 -9.65 -15.55 2.38
C VAL A 19 -10.17 -15.05 1.04
N LYS A 20 -9.76 -15.67 -0.06
CA LYS A 20 -10.20 -15.33 -1.42
C LYS A 20 -11.72 -15.43 -1.62
N ALA A 21 -12.39 -16.28 -0.87
CA ALA A 21 -13.85 -16.49 -1.01
C ALA A 21 -14.67 -15.24 -0.71
N ARG A 22 -14.18 -14.36 0.18
CA ARG A 22 -14.86 -13.10 0.54
C ARG A 22 -15.04 -12.16 -0.66
N PHE A 23 -14.08 -12.21 -1.58
CA PHE A 23 -14.03 -11.35 -2.76
C PHE A 23 -14.17 -12.14 -4.08
N LYS A 24 -14.67 -13.39 -4.03
CA LYS A 24 -14.70 -14.26 -5.20
C LYS A 24 -15.68 -13.79 -6.28
N THR A 25 -16.80 -13.20 -5.89
CA THR A 25 -17.83 -12.69 -6.79
C THR A 25 -18.26 -11.29 -6.39
N ALA A 26 -18.90 -10.56 -7.31
CA ALA A 26 -19.48 -9.24 -7.05
C ALA A 26 -20.46 -9.27 -5.87
N HIS A 27 -21.32 -10.28 -5.83
CA HIS A 27 -22.30 -10.44 -4.75
C HIS A 27 -21.64 -10.64 -3.38
N LEU A 28 -20.68 -11.57 -3.28
CA LEU A 28 -19.97 -11.83 -2.03
C LEU A 28 -19.16 -10.61 -1.56
N SER A 29 -18.55 -9.88 -2.49
CA SER A 29 -17.82 -8.65 -2.18
C SER A 29 -18.74 -7.59 -1.58
N LYS A 30 -19.92 -7.37 -2.17
CA LYS A 30 -20.91 -6.41 -1.66
C LYS A 30 -21.41 -6.80 -0.27
N LEU A 31 -21.75 -8.08 -0.06
CA LEU A 31 -22.18 -8.59 1.26
C LEU A 31 -21.07 -8.41 2.30
N TYR A 32 -19.82 -8.72 1.93
CA TYR A 32 -18.68 -8.56 2.82
C TYR A 32 -18.45 -7.09 3.22
N ILE A 33 -18.47 -6.17 2.26
CA ILE A 33 -18.35 -4.73 2.51
C ILE A 33 -19.47 -4.25 3.44
N GLN A 34 -20.73 -4.63 3.18
CA GLN A 34 -21.86 -4.28 4.02
C GLN A 34 -21.73 -4.82 5.46
N SER A 35 -21.17 -6.01 5.64
CA SER A 35 -20.93 -6.59 6.96
C SER A 35 -19.93 -5.80 7.81
N LYS A 36 -19.03 -5.04 7.19
CA LYS A 36 -18.09 -4.14 7.88
C LYS A 36 -18.77 -2.89 8.44
N GLY A 37 -19.97 -2.55 7.95
CA GLY A 37 -20.74 -1.38 8.34
C GLY A 37 -21.10 -1.28 9.82
N GLN A 38 -21.04 -2.37 10.55
CA GLN A 38 -21.39 -2.38 11.98
C GLN A 38 -20.21 -2.20 12.93
N LYS A 39 -18.95 -2.16 12.44
CA LYS A 39 -17.75 -2.25 13.28
C LYS A 39 -16.72 -1.12 13.08
N HIS A 40 -17.02 -0.11 12.29
CA HIS A 40 -16.01 0.83 11.78
C HIS A 40 -15.25 1.65 12.83
N ASN A 41 -15.84 1.99 13.96
CA ASN A 41 -15.21 2.83 14.99
C ASN A 41 -14.38 2.06 16.03
N GLN A 42 -14.26 0.72 15.91
CA GLN A 42 -13.59 -0.12 16.90
C GLN A 42 -12.28 -0.74 16.39
N ASP A 43 -11.86 -0.44 15.17
CA ASP A 43 -10.87 -1.24 14.43
C ASP A 43 -9.41 -0.85 14.64
N TYR A 44 -9.05 -0.23 15.77
CA TYR A 44 -7.65 0.10 16.05
C TYR A 44 -7.16 -0.28 17.46
N PRO A 45 -7.35 -1.51 17.94
CA PRO A 45 -6.43 -1.99 18.93
C PRO A 45 -5.12 -2.34 18.20
N LEU A 46 -4.04 -1.62 18.51
CA LEU A 46 -2.72 -2.23 18.36
C LEU A 46 -2.82 -3.58 19.07
N PRO A 47 -2.61 -4.70 18.37
CA PRO A 47 -2.69 -5.98 19.04
C PRO A 47 -1.69 -5.95 20.19
N SER A 48 -2.16 -6.10 21.41
CA SER A 48 -1.35 -6.18 22.64
C SER A 48 -0.31 -7.31 22.60
N VAL A 49 -0.36 -8.14 21.56
CA VAL A 49 0.48 -9.33 21.32
C VAL A 49 1.73 -9.00 20.47
N LEU A 50 1.87 -7.79 19.91
CA LEU A 50 3.02 -7.45 19.08
C LEU A 50 4.13 -6.85 19.94
N ASN A 51 5.28 -7.52 19.94
CA ASN A 51 6.52 -6.98 20.49
C ASN A 51 7.18 -6.08 19.45
N PHE A 52 7.00 -4.77 19.59
CA PHE A 52 7.67 -3.78 18.75
C PHE A 52 9.07 -3.48 19.26
N LYS A 53 9.99 -3.26 18.33
CA LYS A 53 11.36 -2.79 18.62
C LYS A 53 11.43 -1.27 18.67
N SER A 54 10.60 -0.62 17.87
CA SER A 54 10.47 0.84 17.82
C SER A 54 9.60 1.36 18.95
N LYS A 55 9.86 2.59 19.42
CA LYS A 55 8.93 3.30 20.30
C LYS A 55 7.66 3.64 19.54
N ILE A 56 6.50 3.33 20.11
CA ILE A 56 5.20 3.57 19.53
C ILE A 56 4.54 4.75 20.21
N GLN A 57 3.99 5.65 19.40
CA GLN A 57 3.11 6.72 19.85
C GLN A 57 1.82 6.65 19.03
N ILE A 58 0.67 6.73 19.72
CA ILE A 58 -0.62 6.90 19.07
C ILE A 58 -1.00 8.37 19.19
N SER A 59 -1.36 8.97 18.07
CA SER A 59 -1.80 10.37 17.99
C SER A 59 -3.08 10.44 17.15
N SER A 60 -3.70 11.60 17.09
CA SER A 60 -4.89 11.82 16.25
C SER A 60 -4.80 13.13 15.48
N PHE A 61 -5.39 13.13 14.29
CA PHE A 61 -5.60 14.31 13.47
C PHE A 61 -7.04 14.29 12.97
N ASN A 62 -7.78 15.37 13.18
CA ASN A 62 -9.22 15.45 12.87
C ASN A 62 -9.99 14.23 13.41
N GLU A 63 -9.78 13.91 14.71
CA GLU A 63 -10.37 12.77 15.42
C GLU A 63 -9.97 11.38 14.89
N ARG A 64 -9.13 11.31 13.86
CA ARG A 64 -8.67 10.05 13.29
C ARG A 64 -7.33 9.67 13.88
N PRO A 65 -7.20 8.45 14.44
CA PRO A 65 -5.95 7.98 15.01
C PRO A 65 -4.94 7.66 13.92
N TYR A 66 -3.67 7.90 14.22
CA TYR A 66 -2.53 7.40 13.47
C TYR A 66 -1.44 6.95 14.43
N ILE A 67 -0.55 6.09 13.95
CA ILE A 67 0.51 5.50 14.75
C ILE A 67 1.83 6.05 14.25
N VAL A 68 2.70 6.48 15.18
CA VAL A 68 4.06 6.90 14.87
C VAL A 68 5.05 5.92 15.50
N LEU A 69 5.89 5.34 14.68
CA LEU A 69 7.02 4.54 15.08
C LEU A 69 8.26 5.44 15.14
N ASN A 70 9.01 5.41 16.25
CA ASN A 70 10.21 6.23 16.48
C ASN A 70 10.00 7.73 16.22
N SER A 71 8.99 8.34 16.83
CA SER A 71 8.62 9.75 16.63
C SER A 71 9.77 10.75 16.86
N GLN A 72 10.80 10.36 17.60
CA GLN A 72 11.99 11.18 17.92
C GLN A 72 13.22 10.83 17.08
N ALA A 73 13.06 10.05 16.02
CA ALA A 73 14.16 9.70 15.12
C ALA A 73 14.77 10.94 14.47
N ASN A 74 16.11 11.03 14.47
CA ASN A 74 16.83 12.16 13.89
C ASN A 74 17.21 11.94 12.42
N HIS A 75 16.44 11.15 11.67
CA HIS A 75 16.65 10.93 10.25
C HIS A 75 16.25 12.17 9.43
N SER A 76 16.93 12.43 8.30
CA SER A 76 16.62 13.56 7.40
C SER A 76 15.27 13.43 6.69
N SER A 77 14.72 12.21 6.63
CA SER A 77 13.42 11.90 6.03
C SER A 77 12.44 11.37 7.08
N ILE A 78 11.17 11.48 6.77
CA ILE A 78 10.06 10.78 7.43
C ILE A 78 9.34 9.91 6.41
N MET A 79 8.76 8.81 6.85
CA MET A 79 7.99 7.91 6.00
C MET A 79 6.52 7.93 6.38
N ILE A 80 5.65 8.01 5.39
CA ILE A 80 4.20 7.87 5.52
C ILE A 80 3.81 6.54 4.90
N TYR A 81 3.16 5.69 5.67
CA TYR A 81 2.72 4.38 5.22
C TYR A 81 1.20 4.29 5.13
N LEU A 82 0.73 3.86 3.95
CA LEU A 82 -0.67 3.64 3.62
C LEU A 82 -0.89 2.14 3.41
N HIS A 83 -1.65 1.51 4.31
CA HIS A 83 -1.82 0.07 4.30
C HIS A 83 -2.74 -0.42 3.18
N GLY A 84 -2.56 -1.67 2.76
CA GLY A 84 -3.45 -2.40 1.87
C GLY A 84 -4.74 -2.86 2.52
N GLY A 85 -5.42 -3.81 1.86
CA GLY A 85 -6.67 -4.36 2.33
C GLY A 85 -7.87 -4.01 1.46
N ALA A 86 -7.64 -3.76 0.16
CA ALA A 86 -8.66 -3.52 -0.85
C ALA A 86 -9.66 -2.40 -0.47
N PHE A 87 -9.23 -1.37 0.24
CA PHE A 87 -10.06 -0.27 0.77
C PHE A 87 -11.21 -0.74 1.70
N VAL A 88 -11.17 -1.96 2.19
CA VAL A 88 -12.20 -2.58 3.04
C VAL A 88 -11.61 -3.02 4.37
N GLU A 89 -10.47 -3.72 4.34
CA GLU A 89 -9.83 -4.24 5.54
C GLU A 89 -9.08 -3.15 6.31
N PRO A 90 -9.08 -3.21 7.65
CA PRO A 90 -8.27 -2.31 8.47
C PRO A 90 -6.79 -2.64 8.40
N LEU A 91 -5.99 -1.77 9.00
CA LEU A 91 -4.59 -2.01 9.28
C LEU A 91 -4.41 -3.37 10.00
N GLN A 92 -3.53 -4.22 9.47
CA GLN A 92 -3.29 -5.57 10.00
C GLN A 92 -1.97 -5.64 10.78
N PRO A 93 -1.83 -6.61 11.71
CA PRO A 93 -0.59 -6.81 12.46
C PRO A 93 0.67 -6.95 11.60
N MET A 94 0.56 -7.59 10.44
CA MET A 94 1.69 -7.79 9.52
C MET A 94 2.21 -6.46 8.93
N HIS A 95 1.34 -5.49 8.67
CA HIS A 95 1.74 -4.16 8.22
C HIS A 95 2.56 -3.45 9.31
N MET A 96 2.08 -3.51 10.55
CA MET A 96 2.77 -2.92 11.69
C MET A 96 4.14 -3.55 11.94
N GLN A 97 4.24 -4.88 11.86
CA GLN A 97 5.52 -5.60 12.02
C GLN A 97 6.52 -5.22 10.92
N PHE A 98 6.04 -5.03 9.68
CA PHE A 98 6.88 -4.63 8.57
C PHE A 98 7.38 -3.18 8.74
N CYS A 99 6.49 -2.26 9.10
CA CYS A 99 6.86 -0.87 9.42
C CYS A 99 7.80 -0.78 10.60
N ASP A 100 7.56 -1.54 11.69
CA ASP A 100 8.44 -1.59 12.86
C ASP A 100 9.85 -2.04 12.48
N ARG A 101 9.97 -3.06 11.65
CA ARG A 101 11.27 -3.55 11.21
C ARG A 101 12.02 -2.48 10.42
N ILE A 102 11.36 -1.76 9.51
CA ILE A 102 11.96 -0.68 8.73
C ILE A 102 12.36 0.48 9.66
N SER A 103 11.44 0.92 10.52
CA SER A 103 11.66 2.03 11.43
C SER A 103 12.83 1.78 12.39
N TYR A 104 12.89 0.57 12.96
CA TYR A 104 13.94 0.17 13.89
C TYR A 104 15.33 0.10 13.22
N LEU A 105 15.41 -0.53 12.03
CA LEU A 105 16.69 -0.73 11.34
C LEU A 105 17.27 0.58 10.78
N ASN A 106 16.43 1.52 10.39
CA ASN A 106 16.85 2.77 9.74
C ASN A 106 16.76 3.99 10.67
N GLU A 107 16.34 3.81 11.91
CA GLU A 107 16.12 4.93 12.85
C GLU A 107 15.30 6.06 12.23
N ILE A 108 14.25 5.71 11.46
CA ILE A 108 13.37 6.64 10.76
C ILE A 108 11.99 6.68 11.42
N SER A 109 11.38 7.88 11.49
CA SER A 109 9.99 8.01 11.91
C SER A 109 9.06 7.52 10.81
N ILE A 110 8.16 6.58 11.13
CA ILE A 110 7.12 6.09 10.21
C ILE A 110 5.75 6.44 10.76
N PHE A 111 4.98 7.18 9.98
CA PHE A 111 3.57 7.51 10.26
C PHE A 111 2.68 6.49 9.55
N VAL A 112 2.04 5.63 10.32
CA VAL A 112 1.12 4.61 9.82
C VAL A 112 -0.29 5.15 9.93
N LEU A 113 -0.93 5.39 8.77
CA LEU A 113 -2.23 6.06 8.73
C LEU A 113 -3.38 5.06 8.73
N THR A 114 -4.41 5.39 9.50
CA THR A 114 -5.67 4.66 9.58
C THR A 114 -6.75 5.44 8.85
N TYR A 115 -6.72 5.40 7.54
CA TYR A 115 -7.61 6.17 6.67
C TYR A 115 -9.02 5.58 6.59
N SER A 116 -9.99 6.40 6.16
CA SER A 116 -11.39 6.00 5.91
C SER A 116 -11.52 5.00 4.77
N ARG A 117 -12.40 4.01 4.92
CA ARG A 117 -12.56 2.88 3.99
C ARG A 117 -14.03 2.63 3.67
N LEU A 118 -14.29 1.77 2.67
CA LEU A 118 -15.63 1.24 2.42
C LEU A 118 -16.19 0.52 3.66
N PRO A 119 -17.49 0.61 3.89
CA PRO A 119 -18.52 1.32 3.11
C PRO A 119 -18.70 2.80 3.47
N TYR A 120 -17.88 3.37 4.36
CA TYR A 120 -18.08 4.71 4.96
C TYR A 120 -17.40 5.84 4.23
N SER A 121 -16.53 5.52 3.29
CA SER A 121 -15.80 6.50 2.50
C SER A 121 -15.66 6.04 1.06
N ASN A 122 -15.13 6.91 0.23
CA ASN A 122 -14.80 6.68 -1.18
C ASN A 122 -13.43 7.27 -1.50
N ALA A 123 -12.99 7.11 -2.73
CA ALA A 123 -11.70 7.59 -3.20
C ALA A 123 -11.49 9.08 -2.93
N HIS A 124 -12.47 9.92 -3.31
CA HIS A 124 -12.39 11.37 -3.16
C HIS A 124 -12.26 11.78 -1.69
N ASN A 125 -13.18 11.34 -0.84
CA ASN A 125 -13.20 11.74 0.56
C ASN A 125 -11.94 11.29 1.32
N THR A 126 -11.45 10.08 1.02
CA THR A 126 -10.25 9.56 1.66
C THR A 126 -8.99 10.27 1.17
N LEU A 127 -8.90 10.62 -0.11
CA LEU A 127 -7.76 11.39 -0.62
C LEU A 127 -7.73 12.82 -0.08
N GLU A 128 -8.88 13.47 0.10
CA GLU A 128 -8.95 14.78 0.78
C GLU A 128 -8.51 14.68 2.25
N GLU A 129 -8.98 13.66 2.99
CA GLU A 129 -8.53 13.37 4.36
C GLU A 129 -7.01 13.20 4.43
N LEU A 130 -6.43 12.42 3.52
CA LEU A 130 -4.99 12.18 3.45
C LEU A 130 -4.22 13.45 3.06
N LYS A 131 -4.75 14.25 2.15
CA LYS A 131 -4.17 15.54 1.75
C LYS A 131 -4.08 16.52 2.94
N GLU A 132 -5.15 16.65 3.71
CA GLU A 132 -5.15 17.49 4.92
C GLU A 132 -4.12 17.02 5.94
N PHE A 133 -4.03 15.70 6.15
CA PHE A 133 -3.00 15.12 7.01
C PHE A 133 -1.59 15.45 6.52
N MET A 134 -1.33 15.36 5.21
CA MET A 134 -0.03 15.68 4.64
C MET A 134 0.34 17.16 4.74
N ILE A 135 -0.63 18.07 4.66
CA ILE A 135 -0.41 19.49 4.94
C ILE A 135 0.05 19.67 6.40
N HIS A 136 -0.63 19.03 7.35
CA HIS A 136 -0.25 19.05 8.76
C HIS A 136 1.18 18.51 8.99
N ILE A 137 1.51 17.36 8.39
CA ILE A 137 2.85 16.76 8.48
C ILE A 137 3.91 17.69 7.88
N HIS A 138 3.68 18.25 6.71
CA HIS A 138 4.62 19.16 6.06
C HIS A 138 4.87 20.43 6.88
N GLN A 139 3.84 20.96 7.52
CA GLN A 139 3.96 22.12 8.43
C GLN A 139 4.69 21.76 9.74
N THR A 140 4.46 20.54 10.27
CA THR A 140 5.10 20.09 11.51
C THR A 140 6.57 19.72 11.31
N TYR A 141 6.92 19.20 10.14
CA TYR A 141 8.28 18.73 9.80
C TYR A 141 8.82 19.38 8.51
N PRO A 142 8.92 20.71 8.43
CA PRO A 142 9.23 21.42 7.18
C PRO A 142 10.62 21.14 6.61
N SER A 143 11.56 20.67 7.44
CA SER A 143 12.93 20.33 7.03
C SER A 143 13.12 18.86 6.65
N LYS A 144 12.10 18.01 6.82
CA LYS A 144 12.19 16.58 6.55
C LYS A 144 11.75 16.28 5.11
N SER A 145 12.51 15.42 4.44
CA SER A 145 12.05 14.83 3.17
C SER A 145 10.97 13.80 3.42
N ILE A 146 10.00 13.71 2.52
CA ILE A 146 8.86 12.81 2.62
C ILE A 146 9.09 11.58 1.75
N ILE A 147 8.97 10.40 2.35
CA ILE A 147 8.89 9.10 1.65
C ILE A 147 7.45 8.62 1.78
N LEU A 148 6.78 8.32 0.66
CA LEU A 148 5.48 7.64 0.69
C LEU A 148 5.68 6.16 0.41
N MET A 149 5.06 5.30 1.21
CA MET A 149 5.06 3.86 0.99
C MET A 149 3.62 3.33 1.11
N GLY A 150 3.25 2.40 0.23
CA GLY A 150 1.96 1.72 0.32
C GLY A 150 1.96 0.37 -0.36
N ASP A 151 1.18 -0.56 0.21
CA ASP A 151 0.98 -1.90 -0.35
C ASP A 151 -0.41 -2.03 -0.95
N SER A 152 -0.55 -2.82 -2.02
CA SER A 152 -1.85 -3.16 -2.60
C SER A 152 -2.72 -1.92 -2.87
N ALA A 153 -3.90 -1.82 -2.25
CA ALA A 153 -4.78 -0.65 -2.28
C ALA A 153 -4.12 0.61 -1.70
N GLY A 154 -3.27 0.46 -0.68
CA GLY A 154 -2.44 1.55 -0.15
C GLY A 154 -1.41 2.06 -1.15
N GLY A 155 -0.95 1.21 -2.06
CA GLY A 155 -0.12 1.61 -3.20
C GLY A 155 -0.85 2.57 -4.15
N TRP A 156 -2.14 2.31 -4.42
CA TRP A 156 -2.99 3.24 -5.18
C TRP A 156 -3.14 4.58 -4.47
N LEU A 157 -3.40 4.54 -3.15
CA LEU A 157 -3.51 5.77 -2.36
C LEU A 157 -2.21 6.57 -2.35
N ALA A 158 -1.06 5.91 -2.17
CA ALA A 158 0.25 6.56 -2.16
C ALA A 158 0.55 7.25 -3.51
N LEU A 159 0.26 6.58 -4.60
CA LEU A 159 0.45 7.10 -5.95
C LEU A 159 -0.48 8.29 -6.25
N SER A 160 -1.77 8.17 -5.89
CA SER A 160 -2.75 9.25 -6.06
C SER A 160 -2.42 10.45 -5.18
N LEU A 161 -2.06 10.20 -3.92
CA LEU A 161 -1.69 11.26 -2.98
C LEU A 161 -0.42 11.99 -3.43
N ALA A 162 0.61 11.29 -3.90
CA ALA A 162 1.82 11.90 -4.43
C ALA A 162 1.51 12.87 -5.59
N SER A 163 0.58 12.48 -6.47
CA SER A 163 0.08 13.33 -7.56
C SER A 163 -0.60 14.60 -7.04
N ILE A 164 -1.52 14.47 -6.08
CA ILE A 164 -2.23 15.59 -5.46
C ILE A 164 -1.26 16.55 -4.77
N LEU A 165 -0.33 16.02 -3.97
CA LEU A 165 0.67 16.81 -3.25
C LEU A 165 1.51 17.67 -4.19
N LYS A 166 1.91 17.11 -5.32
CA LYS A 166 2.70 17.85 -6.31
C LYS A 166 1.86 18.89 -7.03
N LYS A 167 0.67 18.52 -7.54
CA LYS A 167 -0.18 19.40 -8.38
C LYS A 167 -0.77 20.56 -7.60
N GLU A 168 -1.33 20.28 -6.43
CA GLU A 168 -2.14 21.25 -5.70
C GLU A 168 -1.33 22.03 -4.67
N LEU A 169 -0.29 21.40 -4.09
CA LEU A 169 0.44 21.96 -2.96
C LEU A 169 1.92 22.21 -3.25
N ASN A 170 2.41 21.78 -4.41
CA ASN A 170 3.83 21.79 -4.77
C ASN A 170 4.75 21.13 -3.72
N ILE A 171 4.21 20.15 -2.98
CA ILE A 171 4.96 19.33 -2.04
C ILE A 171 5.60 18.17 -2.80
N ASN A 172 6.92 18.04 -2.70
CA ASN A 172 7.65 16.96 -3.35
C ASN A 172 7.77 15.76 -2.42
N VAL A 173 7.50 14.58 -2.98
CA VAL A 173 7.79 13.29 -2.36
C VAL A 173 9.16 12.83 -2.85
N LYS A 174 10.11 12.58 -1.94
CA LYS A 174 11.47 12.16 -2.29
C LYS A 174 11.48 10.79 -2.96
N ASP A 175 10.81 9.83 -2.33
CA ASP A 175 10.71 8.45 -2.80
C ASP A 175 9.27 7.96 -2.68
N LEU A 176 8.80 7.25 -3.72
CA LEU A 176 7.52 6.58 -3.74
C LEU A 176 7.77 5.07 -3.81
N ILE A 177 7.42 4.34 -2.74
CA ILE A 177 7.67 2.90 -2.59
C ILE A 177 6.33 2.17 -2.69
N LEU A 178 6.17 1.37 -3.72
CA LEU A 178 4.95 0.64 -4.03
C LEU A 178 5.17 -0.87 -3.90
N LEU A 179 4.43 -1.49 -2.98
CA LEU A 179 4.51 -2.92 -2.66
C LEU A 179 3.28 -3.61 -3.25
N SER A 180 3.46 -4.52 -4.22
CA SER A 180 2.34 -5.20 -4.90
C SER A 180 1.17 -4.28 -5.26
N PRO A 181 1.40 -3.10 -5.90
CA PRO A 181 0.41 -2.03 -5.95
C PRO A 181 -0.79 -2.37 -6.85
N TRP A 182 -1.99 -2.05 -6.37
CA TRP A 182 -3.19 -2.03 -7.21
C TRP A 182 -3.23 -0.72 -8.01
N CYS A 183 -2.73 -0.72 -9.26
CA CYS A 183 -2.58 0.50 -10.04
C CYS A 183 -3.83 0.88 -10.85
N ASP A 184 -4.64 -0.08 -11.31
CA ASP A 184 -5.83 0.13 -12.12
C ASP A 184 -7.07 -0.44 -11.43
N LEU A 185 -7.90 0.44 -10.86
CA LEU A 185 -9.14 0.07 -10.18
C LEU A 185 -10.20 -0.52 -11.11
N SER A 186 -10.12 -0.24 -12.41
CA SER A 186 -11.08 -0.76 -13.40
C SER A 186 -10.93 -2.26 -13.64
N MET A 187 -9.78 -2.82 -13.31
CA MET A 187 -9.46 -4.23 -13.56
C MET A 187 -9.73 -4.69 -15.00
N LYS A 188 -9.62 -3.78 -16.00
CA LYS A 188 -9.94 -4.09 -17.41
C LYS A 188 -9.02 -5.15 -18.01
N ASN A 189 -7.76 -5.17 -17.59
CA ASN A 189 -6.74 -6.10 -18.09
C ASN A 189 -6.74 -7.38 -17.25
N LYS A 190 -7.64 -8.31 -17.59
CA LYS A 190 -7.76 -9.59 -16.90
C LYS A 190 -6.64 -10.55 -17.31
N ASP A 191 -5.83 -10.98 -16.32
CA ASP A 191 -4.88 -12.07 -16.48
C ASP A 191 -5.36 -13.31 -15.70
N LEU A 192 -5.95 -14.26 -16.43
CA LEU A 192 -6.47 -15.51 -15.84
C LEU A 192 -5.38 -16.39 -15.23
N ARG A 193 -4.13 -16.30 -15.73
CA ARG A 193 -3.01 -17.05 -15.18
C ARG A 193 -2.63 -16.51 -13.82
N CYS A 194 -2.43 -15.20 -13.71
CA CYS A 194 -2.12 -14.53 -12.45
C CYS A 194 -3.25 -14.70 -11.45
N GLU A 195 -4.51 -14.58 -11.85
CA GLU A 195 -5.66 -14.82 -10.96
C GLU A 195 -5.70 -16.24 -10.37
N LYS A 196 -5.33 -17.27 -11.16
CA LYS A 196 -5.25 -18.67 -10.67
C LYS A 196 -4.10 -18.88 -9.69
N LEU A 197 -3.00 -18.17 -9.88
CA LEU A 197 -1.81 -18.28 -9.04
C LEU A 197 -1.94 -17.49 -7.74
N ASP A 198 -2.68 -16.37 -7.78
CA ASP A 198 -2.92 -15.53 -6.61
C ASP A 198 -3.83 -16.24 -5.59
N PRO A 199 -3.38 -16.45 -4.34
CA PRO A 199 -4.16 -17.14 -3.32
C PRO A 199 -5.16 -16.25 -2.60
N ILE A 200 -5.06 -14.92 -2.74
CA ILE A 200 -5.77 -13.93 -1.91
C ILE A 200 -6.87 -13.23 -2.70
N LEU A 201 -6.55 -12.82 -3.93
CA LEU A 201 -7.35 -11.88 -4.72
C LEU A 201 -8.11 -12.57 -5.86
N SER A 202 -9.23 -11.98 -6.27
CA SER A 202 -9.97 -12.36 -7.47
C SER A 202 -10.33 -11.12 -8.29
N HIS A 203 -10.37 -11.30 -9.61
CA HIS A 203 -10.63 -10.23 -10.55
C HIS A 203 -12.02 -9.59 -10.36
N GLU A 204 -13.08 -10.41 -10.29
CA GLU A 204 -14.47 -9.94 -10.16
C GLU A 204 -14.69 -9.17 -8.85
N GLY A 205 -14.10 -9.67 -7.76
CA GLY A 205 -14.19 -9.00 -6.47
C GLY A 205 -13.49 -7.64 -6.46
N LEU A 206 -12.27 -7.58 -7.00
CA LEU A 206 -11.52 -6.33 -7.10
C LEU A 206 -12.23 -5.31 -8.02
N GLN A 207 -12.74 -5.76 -9.17
CA GLN A 207 -13.52 -4.88 -10.05
C GLN A 207 -14.71 -4.26 -9.30
N THR A 208 -15.48 -5.07 -8.57
CA THR A 208 -16.61 -4.59 -7.77
C THR A 208 -16.18 -3.57 -6.70
N ILE A 209 -15.10 -3.87 -5.99
CA ILE A 209 -14.58 -2.97 -4.96
C ILE A 209 -14.09 -1.67 -5.59
N GLY A 210 -13.35 -1.76 -6.70
CA GLY A 210 -12.87 -0.59 -7.43
C GLY A 210 -14.00 0.33 -7.91
N GLU A 211 -15.09 -0.24 -8.43
CA GLU A 211 -16.29 0.49 -8.83
C GLU A 211 -16.97 1.18 -7.64
N MET A 212 -17.09 0.48 -6.49
CA MET A 212 -17.68 1.04 -5.27
C MET A 212 -16.80 2.14 -4.67
N TRP A 213 -15.47 1.96 -4.71
CA TRP A 213 -14.52 2.93 -4.20
C TRP A 213 -14.50 4.20 -5.04
N ASN A 214 -14.49 4.07 -6.35
CA ASN A 214 -14.35 5.18 -7.29
C ASN A 214 -15.65 5.98 -7.50
N GLN A 215 -16.83 5.44 -7.15
CA GLN A 215 -18.17 6.04 -7.28
C GLN A 215 -18.42 6.77 -8.63
N LYS A 216 -17.80 6.33 -9.72
CA LYS A 216 -17.87 6.91 -11.07
C LYS A 216 -17.30 8.34 -11.22
N GLU A 217 -16.68 8.90 -10.19
CA GLU A 217 -16.24 10.32 -10.19
C GLU A 217 -14.84 10.52 -10.78
N HIS A 218 -14.02 9.46 -10.83
CA HIS A 218 -12.75 9.51 -11.51
C HIS A 218 -12.74 8.56 -12.71
N PRO A 219 -12.23 8.98 -13.87
CA PRO A 219 -12.08 8.09 -15.00
C PRO A 219 -11.31 6.85 -14.56
N SER A 220 -11.90 5.68 -14.79
CA SER A 220 -11.29 4.39 -14.51
C SER A 220 -10.05 4.21 -15.41
N GLY A 221 -8.93 4.53 -14.93
CA GLY A 221 -7.66 4.45 -15.62
C GLY A 221 -6.76 5.50 -15.05
N PHE A 222 -5.60 5.10 -14.63
CA PHE A 222 -4.54 6.00 -14.28
C PHE A 222 -4.18 6.84 -15.51
N ASN A 223 -4.78 8.01 -15.65
CA ASN A 223 -4.06 9.12 -16.24
C ASN A 223 -3.04 9.56 -15.18
N LEU A 224 -2.00 8.74 -14.99
CA LEU A 224 -0.77 9.23 -14.40
C LEU A 224 -0.34 10.40 -15.28
N ASP A 225 -0.63 11.59 -14.81
CA ASP A 225 0.07 12.74 -15.31
C ASP A 225 1.49 12.64 -14.78
N THR A 226 2.29 11.94 -15.53
CA THR A 226 3.63 11.55 -15.16
C THR A 226 4.61 12.73 -15.23
N SER A 227 4.18 13.87 -15.79
CA SER A 227 4.91 15.13 -15.61
C SER A 227 5.10 15.47 -14.13
N ILE A 228 4.24 14.91 -13.26
CA ILE A 228 4.23 15.10 -11.82
C ILE A 228 5.22 14.19 -11.10
N LEU A 229 5.47 13.00 -11.65
CA LEU A 229 6.44 12.06 -11.10
C LEU A 229 7.89 12.41 -11.44
N GLN A 230 8.15 13.37 -12.32
CA GLN A 230 9.50 13.73 -12.79
C GLN A 230 10.49 14.13 -11.68
N THR A 231 10.01 14.43 -10.50
CA THR A 231 10.86 14.76 -9.34
C THR A 231 10.96 13.65 -8.30
N GLN A 232 10.34 12.50 -8.55
CA GLN A 232 10.27 11.39 -7.60
C GLN A 232 11.08 10.20 -8.11
N ARG A 233 11.68 9.48 -7.18
CA ARG A 233 12.18 8.14 -7.46
C ARG A 233 11.04 7.16 -7.18
N LEU A 234 10.75 6.30 -8.15
CA LEU A 234 9.69 5.31 -8.07
C LEU A 234 10.29 3.93 -7.86
N HIS A 235 9.86 3.25 -6.79
CA HIS A 235 10.31 1.91 -6.46
C HIS A 235 9.11 0.98 -6.42
N ILE A 236 9.12 -0.08 -7.23
CA ILE A 236 7.99 -1.02 -7.36
C ILE A 236 8.47 -2.45 -7.10
N PHE A 237 7.77 -3.14 -6.22
CA PHE A 237 8.06 -4.52 -5.84
C PHE A 237 6.83 -5.39 -6.07
N THR A 238 6.94 -6.46 -6.87
CA THR A 238 5.83 -7.36 -7.20
C THR A 238 6.26 -8.81 -7.19
N GLY A 239 5.29 -9.72 -7.02
CA GLY A 239 5.48 -11.15 -7.24
C GLY A 239 5.02 -11.58 -8.64
N THR A 240 5.61 -12.65 -9.20
CA THR A 240 5.16 -13.18 -10.50
C THR A 240 3.86 -13.97 -10.43
N HIS A 241 3.38 -14.27 -9.22
CA HIS A 241 2.16 -15.03 -8.96
C HIS A 241 1.06 -14.16 -8.31
N GLU A 242 0.98 -12.88 -8.68
CA GLU A 242 -0.04 -11.97 -8.18
C GLU A 242 -0.85 -11.32 -9.31
N ILE A 243 -2.09 -10.98 -9.00
CA ILE A 243 -3.06 -10.46 -9.98
C ILE A 243 -2.68 -9.07 -10.52
N PHE A 244 -1.88 -8.29 -9.78
CA PHE A 244 -1.46 -6.93 -10.17
C PHE A 244 -0.17 -6.86 -10.97
N LEU A 245 0.47 -7.98 -11.27
CA LEU A 245 1.75 -8.02 -12.00
C LEU A 245 1.74 -7.19 -13.29
N ASN A 246 0.72 -7.37 -14.12
CA ASN A 246 0.64 -6.66 -15.41
C ASN A 246 0.36 -5.16 -15.23
N GLN A 247 -0.36 -4.78 -14.18
CA GLN A 247 -0.58 -3.37 -13.85
C GLN A 247 0.72 -2.70 -13.41
N ALA A 248 1.51 -3.39 -12.58
CA ALA A 248 2.82 -2.90 -12.14
C ALA A 248 3.78 -2.74 -13.35
N LYS A 249 3.83 -3.72 -14.25
CA LYS A 249 4.61 -3.63 -15.50
C LYS A 249 4.18 -2.45 -16.36
N SER A 250 2.89 -2.23 -16.49
CA SER A 250 2.35 -1.08 -17.25
C SER A 250 2.77 0.25 -16.62
N LEU A 251 2.74 0.35 -15.28
CA LEU A 251 3.21 1.52 -14.55
C LEU A 251 4.71 1.75 -14.77
N VAL A 252 5.53 0.70 -14.69
CA VAL A 252 6.98 0.77 -14.95
C VAL A 252 7.25 1.30 -16.35
N ASN A 253 6.62 0.70 -17.36
CA ASN A 253 6.81 1.10 -18.77
C ASN A 253 6.39 2.55 -18.99
N LEU A 254 5.28 2.98 -18.42
CA LEU A 254 4.79 4.34 -18.50
C LEU A 254 5.77 5.32 -17.86
N ALA A 255 6.20 5.06 -16.65
CA ALA A 255 7.13 5.90 -15.92
C ALA A 255 8.48 6.04 -16.66
N GLN A 256 9.03 4.92 -17.15
CA GLN A 256 10.27 4.91 -17.93
C GLN A 256 10.14 5.68 -19.25
N SER A 257 9.00 5.55 -19.95
CA SER A 257 8.74 6.29 -21.20
C SER A 257 8.75 7.81 -21.02
N GLN A 258 8.60 8.26 -19.78
CA GLN A 258 8.56 9.66 -19.40
C GLN A 258 9.83 10.13 -18.68
N GLY A 259 10.87 9.32 -18.69
CA GLY A 259 12.17 9.66 -18.13
C GLY A 259 12.22 9.60 -16.59
N ILE A 260 11.23 8.96 -15.94
CA ILE A 260 11.23 8.79 -14.49
C ILE A 260 12.21 7.69 -14.09
N SER A 261 13.00 7.93 -13.04
CA SER A 261 13.86 6.90 -12.46
C SER A 261 13.02 5.85 -11.76
N VAL A 262 13.03 4.62 -12.28
CA VAL A 262 12.25 3.50 -11.74
C VAL A 262 13.18 2.37 -11.32
N GLU A 263 13.08 1.95 -10.06
CA GLU A 263 13.62 0.69 -9.57
C GLU A 263 12.48 -0.33 -9.50
N TYR A 264 12.59 -1.43 -10.24
CA TYR A 264 11.57 -2.46 -10.30
C TYR A 264 12.12 -3.82 -9.95
N LEU A 265 11.51 -4.48 -8.96
CA LEU A 265 11.79 -5.86 -8.58
C LEU A 265 10.57 -6.75 -8.84
N GLU A 266 10.75 -7.75 -9.69
CA GLU A 266 9.80 -8.82 -9.93
C GLU A 266 10.29 -10.10 -9.23
N ALA A 267 9.68 -10.46 -8.11
CA ALA A 267 10.08 -11.61 -7.30
C ALA A 267 9.45 -12.90 -7.85
N GLU A 268 10.28 -13.76 -8.45
CA GLU A 268 9.82 -14.96 -9.12
C GLU A 268 9.20 -15.98 -8.16
N GLY A 269 7.97 -16.45 -8.46
CA GLY A 269 7.21 -17.41 -7.67
C GLY A 269 6.53 -16.83 -6.44
N MET A 270 6.70 -15.55 -6.17
CA MET A 270 6.06 -14.88 -5.05
C MET A 270 4.64 -14.44 -5.42
N PHE A 271 3.75 -14.43 -4.43
CA PHE A 271 2.34 -14.03 -4.53
C PHE A 271 2.14 -12.63 -3.96
N HIS A 272 0.92 -12.12 -4.04
CA HIS A 272 0.51 -10.78 -3.59
C HIS A 272 0.94 -10.52 -2.14
N ASP A 273 1.57 -9.37 -1.91
CA ASP A 273 2.07 -8.91 -0.61
C ASP A 273 3.06 -9.89 0.07
N PHE A 274 3.86 -10.62 -0.73
CA PHE A 274 4.83 -11.58 -0.24
C PHE A 274 5.84 -10.98 0.76
N MET A 275 6.09 -9.68 0.71
CA MET A 275 7.04 -8.99 1.56
C MET A 275 6.69 -9.03 3.05
N PHE A 276 5.43 -9.31 3.40
CA PHE A 276 5.01 -9.49 4.79
C PHE A 276 5.26 -10.90 5.34
N PHE A 277 5.75 -11.82 4.52
CA PHE A 277 6.04 -13.20 4.90
C PHE A 277 7.54 -13.43 5.05
N PRO A 278 7.97 -14.45 5.82
CA PRO A 278 9.39 -14.68 6.12
C PRO A 278 10.15 -15.36 4.96
N PHE A 279 10.16 -14.71 3.80
CA PHE A 279 10.90 -15.18 2.63
C PHE A 279 12.28 -14.49 2.51
N LYS A 280 13.20 -15.11 1.77
CA LYS A 280 14.48 -14.48 1.41
C LYS A 280 14.26 -13.27 0.51
N GLU A 281 13.29 -13.39 -0.39
CA GLU A 281 12.85 -12.32 -1.30
C GLU A 281 12.31 -11.11 -0.51
N SER A 282 11.58 -11.35 0.58
CA SER A 282 11.09 -10.29 1.48
C SER A 282 12.24 -9.59 2.21
N ASN A 283 13.25 -10.35 2.65
CA ASN A 283 14.46 -9.76 3.23
C ASN A 283 15.23 -8.92 2.20
N TYR A 284 15.24 -9.33 0.94
CA TYR A 284 15.88 -8.59 -0.13
C TYR A 284 15.15 -7.27 -0.41
N VAL A 285 13.81 -7.27 -0.42
CA VAL A 285 13.00 -6.03 -0.48
C VAL A 285 13.37 -5.09 0.65
N LEU A 286 13.48 -5.58 1.89
CA LEU A 286 13.87 -4.75 3.03
C LEU A 286 15.28 -4.16 2.89
N GLN A 287 16.24 -4.90 2.34
CA GLN A 287 17.58 -4.38 2.06
C GLN A 287 17.58 -3.29 0.99
N ILE A 288 16.69 -3.37 0.00
CA ILE A 288 16.52 -2.31 -0.99
C ILE A 288 15.89 -1.07 -0.33
N ILE A 289 14.83 -1.24 0.47
CA ILE A 289 14.19 -0.14 1.20
C ILE A 289 15.19 0.55 2.14
N ASP A 290 16.05 -0.21 2.82
CA ASP A 290 17.15 0.33 3.63
C ASP A 290 18.07 1.27 2.82
N LYS A 291 18.48 0.85 1.63
CA LYS A 291 19.28 1.68 0.72
C LYS A 291 18.55 2.93 0.24
N ILE A 292 17.24 2.81 -0.06
CA ILE A 292 16.41 3.95 -0.49
C ILE A 292 16.35 5.01 0.59
N ILE A 293 16.14 4.60 1.83
CA ILE A 293 16.01 5.50 2.99
C ILE A 293 17.32 6.24 3.25
N ASN A 294 18.46 5.55 3.13
CA ASN A 294 19.77 6.06 3.50
C ASN A 294 20.54 6.77 2.35
N ASN A 295 19.94 6.85 1.15
CA ASN A 295 20.43 7.64 0.01
C ASN A 295 19.71 8.99 -0.10
#